data_3cc15486efdebc3358e294f9a2ec0f69
#
_entry.id   3cc15486efdebc3358e294f9a2ec0f69
#
_cell.length_a   1.000
_cell.length_b   1.000
_cell.length_c   1.000
_cell.angle_alpha   90.00
_cell.angle_beta   90.00
_cell.angle_gamma   90.00
#
_symmetry.space_group_name_H-M   'P 1'
#
loop_
_entity.id
_entity.type
_entity.pdbx_description
1 polymer ?
#
loop_
_entity_poly.entity_id
_entity_poly.type
_entity_poly.pdbx_seq_one_letter_code
_entity_poly.pdbx_strand_id
1 'polypeptide(L)'
;MKNKEFMMLQLFAAGDNNDMPVRSYQLEFKSLLKVVFKKMSYFADFFGGELEALDGVRENETAFYVKTSDIPVVVGTGYDKTATKAFGTGTGNSSRFGERKEIIYTNTPVNYSWGWNFHEGIDRHTVNNDFDVAVADRLELQARAKTKQFNKQHGKFISTSSGKALSVTDYTADNVLKLFNELSKYFNNIEAVGTKKIKACSDLYNAVVDHPLNTTAKNSTVNIDGNEVVKFKGFLVEEIPDELFQSKECAYAYIAGVAKAFTGINTARTIESEDFDGVALQGAGKAGEFIPNDNKKAVVKVTITG
;
A
#
# COMPACT_ATOMS: atom_id res chain seq x y z
N MET A 1 33.40 30.57 8.65
CA MET A 1 34.02 29.66 9.60
C MET A 1 32.92 29.06 10.41
N LYS A 2 32.44 28.08 10.11
CA LYS A 2 32.47 26.63 10.24
C LYS A 2 32.52 26.22 11.70
N ASN A 3 31.39 26.24 12.33
CA ASN A 3 31.18 25.47 13.56
C ASN A 3 30.70 24.08 13.17
N LYS A 4 31.68 23.29 12.98
CA LYS A 4 31.51 21.85 12.95
C LYS A 4 31.73 21.35 14.33
N GLU A 5 31.27 20.47 14.77
CA GLU A 5 32.00 19.61 15.45
C GLU A 5 31.80 19.28 16.80
N PHE A 6 31.40 20.07 17.54
CA PHE A 6 31.45 19.88 18.98
C PHE A 6 30.23 19.21 19.62
N MET A 7 29.26 18.86 18.80
CA MET A 7 28.09 18.18 19.32
C MET A 7 28.27 16.69 19.59
N MET A 8 29.36 16.11 19.10
CA MET A 8 29.58 14.67 19.25
C MET A 8 30.22 14.25 20.57
N LEU A 9 30.95 15.14 21.20
CA LEU A 9 31.69 14.80 22.44
C LEU A 9 30.85 14.89 23.71
N GLN A 10 29.74 15.58 23.69
CA GLN A 10 28.86 15.65 24.86
C GLN A 10 27.99 14.40 25.07
N LEU A 11 28.02 13.52 24.13
CA LEU A 11 27.14 12.36 24.09
C LEU A 11 27.53 11.22 25.01
N PHE A 12 28.78 11.28 25.52
CA PHE A 12 29.34 10.22 26.34
C PHE A 12 29.63 10.60 27.80
N ALA A 13 29.33 11.83 28.17
CA ALA A 13 29.70 12.39 29.45
C ALA A 13 28.55 12.63 30.40
N ALA A 14 27.82 11.76 30.78
CA ALA A 14 26.95 11.71 31.95
C ALA A 14 25.57 11.08 31.65
N GLY A 15 25.42 9.92 32.10
CA GLY A 15 24.25 9.39 32.81
C GLY A 15 22.86 9.42 32.18
N ASP A 16 22.61 10.20 31.15
CA ASP A 16 21.30 10.29 30.48
C ASP A 16 21.42 10.05 29.00
N ASN A 17 21.41 8.78 28.64
CA ASN A 17 21.40 8.35 27.26
C ASN A 17 20.06 8.63 26.52
N ASN A 18 19.13 9.31 27.18
CA ASN A 18 17.80 9.59 26.63
C ASN A 18 17.67 10.94 25.91
N ASP A 19 18.64 11.84 26.02
CA ASP A 19 18.59 13.19 25.42
C ASP A 19 19.30 13.32 24.07
N MET A 20 19.72 12.20 23.50
CA MET A 20 20.32 12.22 22.18
C MET A 20 19.27 12.58 21.12
N PRO A 21 19.60 13.42 20.16
CA PRO A 21 18.76 13.61 19.00
C PRO A 21 18.86 12.37 18.10
N VAL A 22 18.31 11.26 18.58
CA VAL A 22 18.00 10.06 17.77
C VAL A 22 17.25 10.45 16.50
N ARG A 23 16.66 11.65 16.49
CA ARG A 23 15.93 12.23 15.37
C ARG A 23 16.77 12.53 14.13
N SER A 24 18.04 12.92 14.25
CA SER A 24 18.85 13.25 13.07
C SER A 24 19.26 12.00 12.27
N TYR A 25 19.65 10.94 12.95
CA TYR A 25 19.96 9.66 12.31
C TYR A 25 18.71 8.99 11.72
N GLN A 26 17.61 9.06 12.44
CA GLN A 26 16.32 8.55 11.94
C GLN A 26 15.83 9.34 10.72
N LEU A 27 16.01 10.65 10.67
CA LEU A 27 15.60 11.48 9.55
C LEU A 27 16.44 11.20 8.29
N GLU A 28 17.74 11.07 8.41
CA GLU A 28 18.61 10.74 7.29
C GLU A 28 18.35 9.33 6.75
N PHE A 29 18.22 8.35 7.62
CA PHE A 29 17.89 6.99 7.22
C PHE A 29 16.46 6.87 6.66
N LYS A 30 15.47 7.55 7.23
CA LYS A 30 14.11 7.63 6.68
C LYS A 30 14.10 8.28 5.29
N SER A 31 14.87 9.33 5.05
CA SER A 31 14.93 9.98 3.75
C SER A 31 15.59 9.08 2.69
N LEU A 32 16.67 8.39 3.02
CA LEU A 32 17.33 7.45 2.13
C LEU A 32 16.43 6.24 1.82
N LEU A 33 15.84 5.63 2.81
CA LEU A 33 14.87 4.55 2.65
C LEU A 33 13.64 4.99 1.85
N LYS A 34 13.16 6.21 2.09
CA LYS A 34 11.99 6.76 1.38
C LYS A 34 12.26 6.92 -0.12
N VAL A 35 13.45 7.35 -0.50
CA VAL A 35 13.84 7.50 -1.91
C VAL A 35 13.96 6.15 -2.61
N VAL A 36 14.67 5.18 -2.02
CA VAL A 36 14.83 3.83 -2.56
C VAL A 36 13.48 3.09 -2.58
N PHE A 37 12.69 3.25 -1.53
CA PHE A 37 11.36 2.67 -1.38
C PHE A 37 10.41 3.11 -2.50
N LYS A 38 10.36 4.41 -2.80
CA LYS A 38 9.47 5.00 -3.81
C LYS A 38 9.77 4.49 -5.22
N LYS A 39 11.02 4.22 -5.54
CA LYS A 39 11.43 3.73 -6.87
C LYS A 39 11.11 2.26 -7.12
N MET A 40 10.97 1.46 -6.08
CA MET A 40 10.83 0.00 -6.18
C MET A 40 9.48 -0.53 -5.67
N SER A 41 8.56 0.34 -5.28
CA SER A 41 7.24 -0.07 -4.77
C SER A 41 6.26 -0.30 -5.92
N TYR A 42 5.88 -1.55 -6.14
CA TYR A 42 4.92 -1.92 -7.19
C TYR A 42 3.48 -1.53 -6.88
N PHE A 43 3.13 -1.39 -5.60
CA PHE A 43 1.77 -1.12 -5.15
C PHE A 43 1.56 0.29 -4.56
N ALA A 44 2.50 1.20 -4.79
CA ALA A 44 2.39 2.57 -4.28
C ALA A 44 1.11 3.27 -4.73
N ASP A 45 0.70 3.04 -5.95
CA ASP A 45 -0.51 3.58 -6.55
C ASP A 45 -1.81 3.06 -5.92
N PHE A 46 -1.81 1.82 -5.43
CA PHE A 46 -2.92 1.25 -4.66
C PHE A 46 -3.17 2.00 -3.34
N PHE A 47 -2.08 2.41 -2.69
CA PHE A 47 -2.11 3.13 -1.41
C PHE A 47 -2.10 4.67 -1.54
N GLY A 48 -2.28 5.21 -2.74
CA GLY A 48 -2.32 6.65 -2.97
C GLY A 48 -0.94 7.32 -3.06
N GLY A 49 0.11 6.55 -3.30
CA GLY A 49 1.44 7.03 -3.69
C GLY A 49 2.47 7.12 -2.57
N GLU A 50 2.09 7.31 -1.32
CA GLU A 50 3.03 7.43 -0.20
C GLU A 50 2.71 6.51 0.97
N LEU A 51 3.78 5.99 1.57
CA LEU A 51 3.71 5.28 2.84
C LEU A 51 3.63 6.33 3.96
N GLU A 52 2.54 6.34 4.69
CA GLU A 52 2.34 7.27 5.79
C GLU A 52 3.16 6.85 7.01
N ALA A 53 4.04 7.73 7.48
CA ALA A 53 4.79 7.52 8.71
C ALA A 53 4.02 8.11 9.89
N LEU A 54 3.59 7.27 10.82
CA LEU A 54 2.88 7.69 12.03
C LEU A 54 3.90 7.95 13.13
N ASP A 55 4.02 9.20 13.56
CA ASP A 55 4.90 9.61 14.65
C ASP A 55 4.23 9.41 16.01
N GLY A 56 5.02 8.98 17.00
CA GLY A 56 4.64 8.99 18.41
C GLY A 56 3.86 7.78 18.92
N VAL A 57 3.66 6.75 18.12
CA VAL A 57 3.01 5.52 18.59
C VAL A 57 4.06 4.61 19.21
N ARG A 58 4.12 4.60 20.53
CA ARG A 58 4.94 3.66 21.30
C ARG A 58 4.12 2.38 21.50
N GLU A 59 4.71 1.22 21.19
CA GLU A 59 4.30 -0.14 21.56
C GLU A 59 2.80 -0.52 21.45
N ASN A 60 1.90 0.43 21.20
CA ASN A 60 0.48 0.14 21.02
C ASN A 60 0.25 -0.59 19.70
N GLU A 61 -0.54 -1.64 19.73
CA GLU A 61 -0.95 -2.38 18.55
C GLU A 61 -1.83 -1.55 17.61
N THR A 62 -2.49 -0.52 18.15
CA THR A 62 -3.36 0.39 17.40
C THR A 62 -2.56 1.55 16.82
N ALA A 63 -2.60 1.67 15.49
CA ALA A 63 -1.96 2.75 14.75
C ALA A 63 -2.80 4.04 14.80
N PHE A 64 -4.09 3.93 14.48
CA PHE A 64 -5.05 5.04 14.50
C PHE A 64 -6.49 4.51 14.58
N TYR A 65 -7.44 5.42 14.76
CA TYR A 65 -8.86 5.09 14.77
C TYR A 65 -9.55 5.69 13.55
N VAL A 66 -10.45 4.92 12.95
CA VAL A 66 -11.32 5.37 11.87
C VAL A 66 -12.75 5.44 12.38
N LYS A 67 -13.41 6.57 12.15
CA LYS A 67 -14.84 6.68 12.42
C LYS A 67 -15.62 6.01 11.30
N THR A 68 -16.36 4.97 11.65
CA THR A 68 -17.20 4.23 10.72
C THR A 68 -18.65 4.29 11.17
N SER A 69 -19.56 4.33 10.21
CA SER A 69 -20.99 4.14 10.45
C SER A 69 -21.50 3.14 9.43
N ASP A 70 -22.05 2.03 9.90
CA ASP A 70 -22.61 0.97 9.05
C ASP A 70 -24.09 1.22 8.69
N ILE A 71 -24.63 2.36 9.08
CA ILE A 71 -26.03 2.70 8.78
C ILE A 71 -26.10 3.20 7.34
N PRO A 72 -26.76 2.46 6.42
CA PRO A 72 -26.89 2.88 5.03
C PRO A 72 -27.76 4.12 4.93
N VAL A 73 -27.39 5.04 4.02
CA VAL A 73 -28.24 6.14 3.66
C VAL A 73 -29.44 5.63 2.89
N VAL A 74 -30.63 5.86 3.41
CA VAL A 74 -31.90 5.51 2.75
C VAL A 74 -32.53 6.80 2.24
N VAL A 75 -32.67 6.91 0.92
CA VAL A 75 -33.39 8.00 0.28
C VAL A 75 -34.87 7.61 0.18
N GLY A 76 -35.73 8.38 0.82
CA GLY A 76 -37.17 8.18 0.78
C GLY A 76 -37.78 8.61 -0.58
N THR A 77 -38.95 8.07 -0.89
CA THR A 77 -39.60 8.29 -2.18
C THR A 77 -40.43 9.59 -2.26
N GLY A 78 -40.57 10.33 -1.18
CA GLY A 78 -41.31 11.58 -1.23
C GLY A 78 -41.58 12.24 0.14
N TYR A 79 -41.99 13.46 0.07
CA TYR A 79 -42.43 14.26 1.20
C TYR A 79 -43.93 14.02 1.44
N ASP A 80 -44.30 13.49 2.61
CA ASP A 80 -45.67 13.12 2.97
C ASP A 80 -46.50 14.35 3.38
N LYS A 81 -47.51 14.68 2.59
CA LYS A 81 -48.41 15.83 2.81
C LYS A 81 -49.76 15.42 3.42
N THR A 82 -49.94 14.17 3.81
CA THR A 82 -51.21 13.69 4.36
C THR A 82 -51.55 14.41 5.67
N ALA A 83 -52.84 14.52 5.94
CA ALA A 83 -53.36 15.22 7.13
C ALA A 83 -52.86 14.58 8.43
N THR A 84 -52.61 13.27 8.44
CA THR A 84 -52.03 12.53 9.58
C THR A 84 -50.60 12.89 9.93
N LYS A 85 -49.88 13.51 8.99
CA LYS A 85 -48.51 14.01 9.14
C LYS A 85 -48.47 15.55 9.26
N ALA A 86 -49.62 16.22 9.48
CA ALA A 86 -49.69 17.65 9.64
C ALA A 86 -48.99 18.13 10.93
N PHE A 87 -48.49 19.37 10.91
CA PHE A 87 -47.85 19.96 12.09
C PHE A 87 -48.81 19.97 13.29
N GLY A 88 -48.31 19.53 14.45
CA GLY A 88 -49.07 19.53 15.70
C GLY A 88 -49.99 18.35 15.92
N THR A 89 -50.18 17.43 14.97
CA THR A 89 -51.05 16.27 15.09
C THR A 89 -50.31 14.95 15.22
N GLY A 90 -49.02 14.92 14.96
CA GLY A 90 -48.20 13.74 15.01
C GLY A 90 -47.59 13.43 16.37
N THR A 91 -47.33 12.18 16.67
CA THR A 91 -46.42 11.79 17.75
C THR A 91 -45.03 12.31 17.45
N GLY A 92 -44.20 12.55 18.47
CA GLY A 92 -42.89 13.20 18.32
C GLY A 92 -41.93 12.59 17.31
N ASN A 93 -42.21 11.35 16.85
CA ASN A 93 -41.39 10.63 15.84
C ASN A 93 -41.96 10.74 14.43
N SER A 94 -43.13 11.30 14.22
CA SER A 94 -43.73 11.43 12.91
C SER A 94 -43.39 12.78 12.28
N SER A 95 -42.76 12.75 11.12
CA SER A 95 -42.49 13.94 10.32
C SER A 95 -42.89 13.72 8.87
N ARG A 96 -43.06 14.80 8.13
CA ARG A 96 -43.32 14.73 6.69
C ARG A 96 -42.14 14.16 5.89
N PHE A 97 -40.96 14.12 6.50
CA PHE A 97 -39.74 13.50 5.96
C PHE A 97 -39.62 12.01 6.29
N GLY A 98 -40.57 11.43 7.02
CA GLY A 98 -40.50 10.05 7.49
C GLY A 98 -39.83 9.93 8.86
N GLU A 99 -39.52 8.72 9.25
CA GLU A 99 -38.87 8.41 10.52
C GLU A 99 -37.41 8.87 10.50
N ARG A 100 -37.00 9.61 11.53
CA ARG A 100 -35.60 10.03 11.69
C ARG A 100 -34.78 8.87 12.26
N LYS A 101 -33.71 8.50 11.55
CA LYS A 101 -32.72 7.55 12.03
C LYS A 101 -31.51 8.29 12.59
N GLU A 102 -31.05 7.86 13.75
CA GLU A 102 -29.80 8.35 14.32
C GLU A 102 -28.63 7.62 13.69
N ILE A 103 -27.64 8.37 13.24
CA ILE A 103 -26.40 7.84 12.69
C ILE A 103 -25.36 7.87 13.80
N ILE A 104 -24.97 6.69 14.27
CA ILE A 104 -23.97 6.52 15.31
C ILE A 104 -22.64 6.21 14.65
N TYR A 105 -21.64 7.03 14.96
CA TYR A 105 -20.27 6.78 14.54
C TYR A 105 -19.51 6.01 15.62
N THR A 106 -18.92 4.91 15.24
CA THR A 106 -18.03 4.13 16.10
C THR A 106 -16.58 4.34 15.73
N ASN A 107 -15.69 4.34 16.71
CA ASN A 107 -14.26 4.39 16.48
C ASN A 107 -13.74 2.96 16.28
N THR A 108 -13.33 2.62 15.07
CA THR A 108 -12.74 1.32 14.76
C THR A 108 -11.22 1.45 14.82
N PRO A 109 -10.54 0.67 15.69
CA PRO A 109 -9.08 0.68 15.77
C PRO A 109 -8.49 0.04 14.50
N VAL A 110 -7.44 0.66 13.98
CA VAL A 110 -6.61 0.10 12.91
C VAL A 110 -5.27 -0.24 13.50
N ASN A 111 -4.92 -1.52 13.47
CA ASN A 111 -3.72 -2.04 14.10
C ASN A 111 -2.58 -2.20 13.09
N TYR A 112 -1.34 -2.21 13.60
CA TYR A 112 -0.21 -2.69 12.81
C TYR A 112 -0.38 -4.19 12.55
N SER A 113 -0.19 -4.59 11.29
CA SER A 113 -0.43 -5.97 10.86
C SER A 113 0.82 -6.84 10.86
N TRP A 114 1.99 -6.23 10.74
CA TRP A 114 3.27 -6.95 10.71
C TRP A 114 4.45 -6.05 11.11
N GLY A 115 5.60 -6.68 11.37
CA GLY A 115 6.83 -5.99 11.70
C GLY A 115 8.01 -6.51 10.89
N TRP A 116 9.11 -5.77 10.93
CA TRP A 116 10.38 -6.13 10.32
C TRP A 116 11.54 -5.74 11.22
N ASN A 117 12.64 -6.48 11.13
CA ASN A 117 13.88 -6.16 11.80
C ASN A 117 15.08 -6.61 10.96
N PHE A 118 16.21 -5.99 11.21
CA PHE A 118 17.51 -6.46 10.78
C PHE A 118 18.55 -6.16 11.85
N HIS A 119 19.55 -7.03 11.95
CA HIS A 119 20.71 -6.88 12.82
C HIS A 119 21.90 -7.52 12.12
N GLU A 120 22.82 -6.71 11.65
CA GLU A 120 23.98 -7.14 10.87
C GLU A 120 25.23 -6.44 11.38
N GLY A 121 26.38 -7.10 11.27
CA GLY A 121 27.68 -6.55 11.66
C GLY A 121 28.63 -6.53 10.47
N ILE A 122 29.44 -5.49 10.37
CA ILE A 122 30.52 -5.35 9.41
C ILE A 122 31.81 -5.18 10.19
N ASP A 123 32.69 -6.17 10.12
CA ASP A 123 34.00 -6.17 10.76
C ASP A 123 35.04 -5.50 9.86
N ARG A 124 35.78 -4.53 10.41
CA ARG A 124 36.82 -3.79 9.68
C ARG A 124 37.95 -4.69 9.18
N HIS A 125 38.26 -5.77 9.89
CA HIS A 125 39.29 -6.71 9.47
C HIS A 125 38.92 -7.57 8.26
N THR A 126 37.61 -7.66 7.95
CA THR A 126 37.13 -8.39 6.76
C THR A 126 36.94 -7.50 5.55
N VAL A 127 36.89 -6.19 5.75
CA VAL A 127 36.72 -5.17 4.68
C VAL A 127 38.04 -4.45 4.47
N ASN A 128 38.68 -4.72 3.34
CA ASN A 128 39.90 -3.97 2.98
C ASN A 128 39.54 -2.51 2.69
N ASN A 129 40.31 -1.56 3.07
CA ASN A 129 40.43 -0.14 2.78
C ASN A 129 39.18 0.74 2.56
N ASP A 130 38.00 0.20 2.21
CA ASP A 130 36.80 0.95 1.87
C ASP A 130 35.62 0.61 2.81
N PHE A 131 35.83 0.75 4.11
CA PHE A 131 34.85 0.39 5.12
C PHE A 131 33.53 1.17 4.98
N ASP A 132 33.61 2.49 4.74
CA ASP A 132 32.44 3.36 4.61
C ASP A 132 31.61 3.01 3.36
N VAL A 133 32.27 2.63 2.27
CA VAL A 133 31.62 2.14 1.06
C VAL A 133 30.89 0.83 1.32
N ALA A 134 31.52 -0.11 2.04
CA ALA A 134 30.89 -1.37 2.40
C ALA A 134 29.63 -1.19 3.28
N VAL A 135 29.67 -0.23 4.21
CA VAL A 135 28.51 0.14 5.04
C VAL A 135 27.41 0.72 4.18
N ALA A 136 27.73 1.65 3.26
CA ALA A 136 26.76 2.26 2.36
C ALA A 136 26.10 1.23 1.43
N ASP A 137 26.87 0.36 0.81
CA ASP A 137 26.38 -0.73 -0.04
C ASP A 137 25.45 -1.67 0.74
N ARG A 138 25.82 -2.01 1.97
CA ARG A 138 24.99 -2.88 2.80
C ARG A 138 23.66 -2.25 3.17
N LEU A 139 23.65 -0.96 3.51
CA LEU A 139 22.42 -0.20 3.76
C LEU A 139 21.51 -0.17 2.53
N GLU A 140 22.07 -0.02 1.33
CA GLU A 140 21.29 -0.10 0.09
C GLU A 140 20.67 -1.48 -0.11
N LEU A 141 21.43 -2.55 0.13
CA LEU A 141 20.92 -3.93 0.06
C LEU A 141 19.81 -4.19 1.07
N GLN A 142 19.94 -3.69 2.30
CA GLN A 142 18.90 -3.76 3.32
C GLN A 142 17.63 -3.01 2.90
N ALA A 143 17.78 -1.81 2.30
CA ALA A 143 16.66 -1.05 1.78
C ALA A 143 15.94 -1.81 0.67
N ARG A 144 16.66 -2.46 -0.25
CA ARG A 144 16.08 -3.30 -1.31
C ARG A 144 15.35 -4.52 -0.73
N ALA A 145 15.96 -5.22 0.22
CA ALA A 145 15.36 -6.38 0.88
C ALA A 145 14.07 -6.00 1.62
N LYS A 146 14.08 -4.86 2.34
CA LYS A 146 12.91 -4.31 3.00
C LYS A 146 11.79 -3.98 2.00
N THR A 147 12.12 -3.32 0.88
CA THR A 147 11.15 -3.00 -0.17
C THR A 147 10.51 -4.27 -0.74
N LYS A 148 11.31 -5.32 -0.98
CA LYS A 148 10.80 -6.62 -1.44
C LYS A 148 9.82 -7.22 -0.44
N GLN A 149 10.14 -7.16 0.86
CA GLN A 149 9.26 -7.63 1.93
C GLN A 149 7.93 -6.85 1.97
N PHE A 150 7.99 -5.52 1.83
CA PHE A 150 6.80 -4.67 1.77
C PHE A 150 5.94 -5.01 0.56
N ASN A 151 6.50 -5.14 -0.62
CA ASN A 151 5.76 -5.54 -1.81
C ASN A 151 5.05 -6.89 -1.61
N LYS A 152 5.72 -7.86 -0.98
CA LYS A 152 5.10 -9.17 -0.69
C LYS A 152 3.93 -9.06 0.29
N GLN A 153 4.06 -8.25 1.34
CA GLN A 153 2.97 -8.02 2.30
C GLN A 153 1.81 -7.25 1.66
N HIS A 154 2.11 -6.24 0.83
CA HIS A 154 1.09 -5.51 0.09
C HIS A 154 0.33 -6.41 -0.90
N GLY A 155 1.02 -7.29 -1.64
CA GLY A 155 0.36 -8.27 -2.50
C GLY A 155 -0.57 -9.20 -1.71
N LYS A 156 -0.12 -9.70 -0.55
CA LYS A 156 -0.96 -10.50 0.35
C LYS A 156 -2.16 -9.71 0.86
N PHE A 157 -1.98 -8.46 1.23
CA PHE A 157 -3.06 -7.59 1.68
C PHE A 157 -4.09 -7.35 0.57
N ILE A 158 -3.67 -7.06 -0.66
CA ILE A 158 -4.56 -6.86 -1.80
C ILE A 158 -5.38 -8.13 -2.07
N SER A 159 -4.72 -9.30 -2.07
CA SER A 159 -5.39 -10.59 -2.24
C SER A 159 -6.48 -10.82 -1.18
N THR A 160 -6.18 -10.58 0.10
CA THR A 160 -7.12 -10.80 1.21
C THR A 160 -8.23 -9.74 1.27
N SER A 161 -7.94 -8.53 0.80
CA SER A 161 -8.87 -7.40 0.82
C SER A 161 -9.74 -7.29 -0.43
N SER A 162 -9.55 -8.18 -1.42
CA SER A 162 -10.33 -8.15 -2.65
C SER A 162 -11.81 -8.45 -2.39
N GLY A 163 -12.70 -7.56 -2.83
CA GLY A 163 -14.15 -7.73 -2.72
C GLY A 163 -14.75 -8.63 -3.79
N LYS A 164 -13.99 -8.93 -4.86
CA LYS A 164 -14.42 -9.80 -5.96
C LYS A 164 -13.26 -10.66 -6.44
N ALA A 165 -13.54 -11.91 -6.74
CA ALA A 165 -12.65 -12.80 -7.47
C ALA A 165 -13.22 -13.11 -8.86
N LEU A 166 -12.37 -13.05 -9.87
CA LEU A 166 -12.63 -13.54 -11.22
C LEU A 166 -11.65 -14.65 -11.54
N SER A 167 -11.98 -15.48 -12.52
CA SER A 167 -11.10 -16.56 -12.97
C SER A 167 -10.89 -16.51 -14.47
N VAL A 168 -9.69 -16.92 -14.88
CA VAL A 168 -9.34 -17.13 -16.28
C VAL A 168 -8.82 -18.56 -16.43
N THR A 169 -9.17 -19.23 -17.54
CA THR A 169 -8.76 -20.63 -17.77
C THR A 169 -7.37 -20.71 -18.33
N ASP A 170 -7.07 -19.83 -19.27
CA ASP A 170 -5.80 -19.71 -19.98
C ASP A 170 -5.61 -18.27 -20.49
N TYR A 171 -4.46 -17.97 -21.06
CA TYR A 171 -4.14 -16.64 -21.60
C TYR A 171 -4.35 -16.50 -23.11
N THR A 172 -5.27 -17.26 -23.68
CA THR A 172 -5.67 -17.07 -25.09
C THR A 172 -6.32 -15.70 -25.29
N ALA A 173 -6.17 -15.14 -26.48
CA ALA A 173 -6.70 -13.79 -26.80
C ALA A 173 -8.18 -13.64 -26.45
N ASP A 174 -9.00 -14.66 -26.72
CA ASP A 174 -10.44 -14.64 -26.40
C ASP A 174 -10.70 -14.61 -24.88
N ASN A 175 -9.96 -15.38 -24.10
CA ASN A 175 -10.13 -15.43 -22.64
C ASN A 175 -9.61 -14.17 -21.97
N VAL A 176 -8.50 -13.63 -22.44
CA VAL A 176 -8.00 -12.31 -22.01
C VAL A 176 -9.03 -11.22 -22.30
N LEU A 177 -9.59 -11.21 -23.50
CA LEU A 177 -10.64 -10.24 -23.87
C LEU A 177 -11.88 -10.36 -22.98
N LYS A 178 -12.35 -11.59 -22.71
CA LYS A 178 -13.47 -11.87 -21.80
C LYS A 178 -13.19 -11.34 -20.40
N LEU A 179 -11.99 -11.63 -19.86
CA LEU A 179 -11.58 -11.15 -18.55
C LEU A 179 -11.66 -9.62 -18.46
N PHE A 180 -11.07 -8.90 -19.40
CA PHE A 180 -11.11 -7.43 -19.39
C PHE A 180 -12.51 -6.85 -19.59
N ASN A 181 -13.37 -7.53 -20.37
CA ASN A 181 -14.77 -7.15 -20.51
C ASN A 181 -15.56 -7.35 -19.20
N GLU A 182 -15.32 -8.44 -18.48
CA GLU A 182 -15.91 -8.71 -17.16
C GLU A 182 -15.43 -7.72 -16.11
N LEU A 183 -14.14 -7.42 -16.08
CA LEU A 183 -13.58 -6.37 -15.21
C LEU A 183 -14.22 -5.01 -15.51
N SER A 184 -14.29 -4.62 -16.78
CA SER A 184 -14.90 -3.36 -17.17
C SER A 184 -16.39 -3.29 -16.78
N LYS A 185 -17.14 -4.36 -17.02
CA LYS A 185 -18.55 -4.48 -16.61
C LYS A 185 -18.69 -4.36 -15.09
N TYR A 186 -17.83 -5.05 -14.34
CA TYR A 186 -17.89 -5.02 -12.88
C TYR A 186 -17.63 -3.61 -12.34
N PHE A 187 -16.54 -2.96 -12.75
CA PHE A 187 -16.20 -1.60 -12.28
C PHE A 187 -17.25 -0.55 -12.70
N ASN A 188 -17.89 -0.74 -13.84
CA ASN A 188 -18.99 0.13 -14.26
C ASN A 188 -20.24 -0.08 -13.39
N ASN A 189 -20.57 -1.32 -13.09
CA ASN A 189 -21.78 -1.64 -12.28
C ASN A 189 -21.67 -1.19 -10.82
N ILE A 190 -20.47 -1.12 -10.26
CA ILE A 190 -20.24 -0.58 -8.90
C ILE A 190 -20.05 0.95 -8.92
N GLU A 191 -20.21 1.59 -10.11
CA GLU A 191 -20.04 3.02 -10.27
C GLU A 191 -18.68 3.55 -9.77
N ALA A 192 -17.62 2.74 -9.93
CA ALA A 192 -16.29 3.09 -9.46
C ALA A 192 -15.71 4.28 -10.22
N VAL A 193 -15.33 5.31 -9.50
CA VAL A 193 -14.71 6.53 -10.03
C VAL A 193 -13.22 6.53 -9.73
N GLY A 194 -12.40 6.82 -10.73
CA GLY A 194 -10.95 6.91 -10.59
C GLY A 194 -10.20 6.17 -11.68
N THR A 195 -8.88 6.18 -11.55
CA THR A 195 -7.99 5.50 -12.50
C THR A 195 -8.00 3.99 -12.25
N LYS A 196 -8.46 3.25 -13.25
CA LYS A 196 -8.48 1.78 -13.22
C LYS A 196 -7.08 1.26 -13.56
N LYS A 197 -6.51 0.47 -12.67
CA LYS A 197 -5.22 -0.17 -12.85
C LYS A 197 -5.33 -1.67 -12.73
N ILE A 198 -4.43 -2.38 -13.41
CA ILE A 198 -4.26 -3.82 -13.27
C ILE A 198 -2.77 -4.13 -13.20
N LYS A 199 -2.39 -4.83 -12.14
CA LYS A 199 -1.08 -5.46 -12.01
C LYS A 199 -1.22 -6.89 -12.49
N ALA A 200 -0.43 -7.28 -13.44
CA ALA A 200 -0.50 -8.59 -14.09
C ALA A 200 0.79 -9.39 -13.92
N CYS A 201 0.67 -10.70 -13.84
CA CYS A 201 1.80 -11.61 -13.96
C CYS A 201 2.39 -11.54 -15.38
N SER A 202 3.62 -12.01 -15.54
CA SER A 202 4.34 -11.91 -16.81
C SER A 202 3.59 -12.57 -17.97
N ASP A 203 2.98 -13.73 -17.74
CA ASP A 203 2.22 -14.44 -18.79
C ASP A 203 0.99 -13.67 -19.26
N LEU A 204 0.19 -13.15 -18.32
CA LEU A 204 -0.99 -12.35 -18.66
C LEU A 204 -0.58 -11.02 -19.31
N TYR A 205 0.49 -10.39 -18.83
CA TYR A 205 0.99 -9.14 -19.40
C TYR A 205 1.39 -9.32 -20.86
N ASN A 206 2.22 -10.34 -21.14
CA ASN A 206 2.64 -10.67 -22.50
C ASN A 206 1.44 -10.99 -23.41
N ALA A 207 0.46 -11.75 -22.89
CA ALA A 207 -0.77 -12.02 -23.65
C ALA A 207 -1.59 -10.77 -23.97
N VAL A 208 -1.52 -9.74 -23.13
CA VAL A 208 -2.13 -8.43 -23.43
C VAL A 208 -1.33 -7.65 -24.47
N VAL A 209 0.01 -7.67 -24.39
CA VAL A 209 0.88 -7.03 -25.41
C VAL A 209 0.65 -7.64 -26.78
N ASP A 210 0.65 -8.97 -26.86
CA ASP A 210 0.51 -9.72 -28.11
C ASP A 210 -0.95 -9.79 -28.63
N HIS A 211 -1.89 -9.20 -27.88
CA HIS A 211 -3.30 -9.31 -28.23
C HIS A 211 -3.60 -8.66 -29.60
N PRO A 212 -4.30 -9.32 -30.52
CA PRO A 212 -4.57 -8.83 -31.88
C PRO A 212 -5.23 -7.44 -31.90
N LEU A 213 -6.09 -7.12 -30.94
CA LEU A 213 -6.70 -5.79 -30.85
C LEU A 213 -5.69 -4.69 -30.53
N ASN A 214 -4.61 -5.00 -29.85
CA ASN A 214 -3.54 -4.05 -29.54
C ASN A 214 -2.61 -3.86 -30.73
N THR A 215 -2.28 -4.92 -31.43
CA THR A 215 -1.34 -4.89 -32.56
C THR A 215 -1.92 -4.29 -33.82
N THR A 216 -3.25 -4.36 -34.01
CA THR A 216 -3.94 -3.87 -35.22
C THR A 216 -4.69 -2.55 -35.03
N ALA A 217 -4.89 -2.08 -33.81
CA ALA A 217 -5.68 -0.88 -33.54
C ALA A 217 -4.92 0.41 -33.90
N LYS A 218 -5.61 1.33 -34.58
CA LYS A 218 -5.14 2.72 -34.73
C LYS A 218 -5.08 3.38 -33.34
N ASN A 219 -3.98 4.09 -33.04
CA ASN A 219 -3.69 4.70 -31.75
C ASN A 219 -3.48 3.70 -30.60
N SER A 220 -3.04 2.48 -30.89
CA SER A 220 -2.58 1.56 -29.86
C SER A 220 -1.40 2.17 -29.09
N THR A 221 -1.36 1.92 -27.77
CA THR A 221 -0.26 2.32 -26.89
C THR A 221 0.78 1.21 -26.74
N VAL A 222 0.66 0.15 -27.51
CA VAL A 222 1.55 -1.01 -27.48
C VAL A 222 2.84 -0.73 -28.24
N ASN A 223 3.95 -0.99 -27.60
CA ASN A 223 5.28 -1.06 -28.19
C ASN A 223 5.80 -2.50 -28.08
N ILE A 224 5.70 -3.26 -29.17
CA ILE A 224 6.11 -4.68 -29.19
C ILE A 224 7.61 -4.82 -28.99
N ASP A 225 8.41 -3.93 -29.57
CA ASP A 225 9.87 -3.98 -29.45
C ASP A 225 10.34 -3.71 -28.01
N GLY A 226 9.61 -2.89 -27.27
CA GLY A 226 9.86 -2.59 -25.86
C GLY A 226 9.10 -3.49 -24.87
N ASN A 227 8.26 -4.40 -25.35
CA ASN A 227 7.32 -5.18 -24.53
C ASN A 227 6.50 -4.30 -23.59
N GLU A 228 5.96 -3.21 -24.10
CA GLU A 228 5.23 -2.21 -23.32
C GLU A 228 3.78 -2.07 -23.77
N VAL A 229 2.87 -2.05 -22.82
CA VAL A 229 1.48 -1.64 -23.00
C VAL A 229 1.08 -0.68 -21.88
N VAL A 230 0.56 0.48 -22.25
CA VAL A 230 0.14 1.47 -21.25
C VAL A 230 -1.31 1.25 -20.86
N LYS A 231 -2.19 0.97 -21.83
CA LYS A 231 -3.63 0.90 -21.56
C LYS A 231 -4.33 -0.16 -22.43
N PHE A 232 -5.12 -1.00 -21.78
CA PHE A 232 -6.00 -1.95 -22.47
C PHE A 232 -7.40 -1.94 -21.88
N LYS A 233 -8.43 -1.78 -22.73
CA LYS A 233 -9.85 -1.74 -22.31
C LYS A 233 -10.17 -0.76 -21.16
N GLY A 234 -9.42 0.32 -21.06
CA GLY A 234 -9.63 1.34 -20.03
C GLY A 234 -8.82 1.13 -18.74
N PHE A 235 -8.06 0.05 -18.65
CA PHE A 235 -7.15 -0.22 -17.54
C PHE A 235 -5.72 0.18 -17.91
N LEU A 236 -5.01 0.81 -16.98
CA LEU A 236 -3.54 0.91 -17.04
C LEU A 236 -2.98 -0.45 -16.62
N VAL A 237 -2.20 -1.06 -17.51
CA VAL A 237 -1.65 -2.41 -17.31
C VAL A 237 -0.19 -2.28 -16.94
N GLU A 238 0.21 -2.93 -15.85
CA GLU A 238 1.60 -2.94 -15.39
C GLU A 238 2.00 -4.36 -15.04
N GLU A 239 3.17 -4.77 -15.51
CA GLU A 239 3.77 -6.05 -15.17
C GLU A 239 4.40 -5.98 -13.78
N ILE A 240 4.22 -7.02 -12.96
CA ILE A 240 4.88 -7.17 -11.68
C ILE A 240 5.40 -8.61 -11.53
N PRO A 241 6.45 -8.82 -10.70
CA PRO A 241 6.99 -10.16 -10.45
C PRO A 241 5.93 -11.14 -9.96
N ASP A 242 5.95 -12.35 -10.52
CA ASP A 242 4.96 -13.38 -10.19
C ASP A 242 4.97 -13.81 -8.73
N GLU A 243 6.14 -13.68 -8.05
CA GLU A 243 6.28 -13.97 -6.62
C GLU A 243 5.44 -13.07 -5.70
N LEU A 244 4.88 -11.97 -6.21
CA LEU A 244 4.04 -11.04 -5.46
C LEU A 244 2.57 -11.46 -5.44
N PHE A 245 2.18 -12.39 -6.30
CA PHE A 245 0.85 -12.98 -6.30
C PHE A 245 0.76 -14.14 -5.30
N GLN A 246 -0.45 -14.35 -4.76
CA GLN A 246 -0.71 -15.53 -3.97
C GLN A 246 -0.95 -16.73 -4.90
N SER A 247 -0.97 -17.94 -4.33
CA SER A 247 -1.12 -19.17 -5.12
C SER A 247 -2.30 -19.10 -6.10
N LYS A 248 -2.03 -19.42 -7.36
CA LYS A 248 -2.99 -19.39 -8.49
C LYS A 248 -3.54 -18.01 -8.85
N GLU A 249 -3.08 -16.92 -8.23
CA GLU A 249 -3.46 -15.57 -8.63
C GLU A 249 -2.54 -15.08 -9.76
N CYS A 250 -3.11 -14.36 -10.72
CA CYS A 250 -2.37 -13.86 -11.89
C CYS A 250 -2.57 -12.35 -12.13
N ALA A 251 -3.54 -11.73 -11.49
CA ALA A 251 -3.69 -10.28 -11.58
C ALA A 251 -4.47 -9.68 -10.40
N TYR A 252 -4.18 -8.40 -10.13
CA TYR A 252 -4.95 -7.55 -9.24
C TYR A 252 -5.43 -6.33 -10.01
N ALA A 253 -6.74 -6.16 -10.12
CA ALA A 253 -7.36 -4.98 -10.74
C ALA A 253 -8.01 -4.12 -9.66
N TYR A 254 -7.76 -2.82 -9.67
CA TYR A 254 -8.25 -1.90 -8.65
C TYR A 254 -8.33 -0.45 -9.13
N ILE A 255 -8.99 0.39 -8.33
CA ILE A 255 -8.92 1.84 -8.48
C ILE A 255 -7.73 2.37 -7.69
N ALA A 256 -6.96 3.27 -8.28
CA ALA A 256 -5.80 3.88 -7.59
C ALA A 256 -6.25 4.64 -6.33
N GLY A 257 -5.49 4.50 -5.24
CA GLY A 257 -5.71 5.24 -4.01
C GLY A 257 -6.84 4.74 -3.11
N VAL A 258 -7.29 3.49 -3.25
CA VAL A 258 -8.41 2.93 -2.45
C VAL A 258 -8.04 2.55 -1.03
N ALA A 259 -6.76 2.44 -0.72
CA ALA A 259 -6.25 2.00 0.57
C ALA A 259 -5.15 2.94 1.11
N LYS A 260 -4.72 2.71 2.33
CA LYS A 260 -3.59 3.38 2.97
C LYS A 260 -2.59 2.36 3.49
N ALA A 261 -1.32 2.61 3.28
CA ALA A 261 -0.23 1.91 3.94
C ALA A 261 0.46 2.85 4.93
N PHE A 262 0.81 2.34 6.07
CA PHE A 262 1.42 3.14 7.14
C PHE A 262 2.52 2.35 7.85
N THR A 263 3.45 3.11 8.41
CA THR A 263 4.51 2.56 9.28
C THR A 263 4.46 3.26 10.62
N GLY A 264 4.64 2.50 11.67
CA GLY A 264 4.91 2.98 13.01
C GLY A 264 6.40 2.99 13.29
N ILE A 265 6.77 2.84 14.54
CA ILE A 265 8.15 2.81 15.03
C ILE A 265 9.09 2.26 13.96
N ASN A 266 9.94 3.13 13.45
CA ASN A 266 10.88 2.81 12.40
C ASN A 266 12.25 3.27 12.85
N THR A 267 12.97 2.38 13.52
CA THR A 267 14.31 2.65 14.02
C THR A 267 15.34 2.06 13.07
N ALA A 268 16.37 2.82 12.81
CA ALA A 268 17.57 2.34 12.15
C ALA A 268 18.75 3.09 12.73
N ARG A 269 19.77 2.36 13.09
CA ARG A 269 20.98 2.91 13.69
C ARG A 269 22.21 2.15 13.24
N THR A 270 23.29 2.89 13.12
CA THR A 270 24.64 2.38 12.92
C THR A 270 25.41 2.67 14.20
N ILE A 271 25.93 1.65 14.85
CA ILE A 271 26.66 1.76 16.10
C ILE A 271 28.00 1.04 16.00
N GLU A 272 29.03 1.57 16.66
CA GLU A 272 30.27 0.82 16.87
C GLU A 272 29.94 -0.43 17.70
N SER A 273 30.47 -1.57 17.27
CA SER A 273 30.22 -2.83 17.97
C SER A 273 31.08 -2.95 19.19
N GLU A 274 30.55 -3.54 20.28
CA GLU A 274 31.30 -3.88 21.46
C GLU A 274 31.97 -5.27 21.35
N ASP A 275 31.45 -6.13 20.46
CA ASP A 275 31.87 -7.53 20.35
C ASP A 275 32.94 -7.76 19.29
N PHE A 276 33.13 -6.84 18.35
CA PHE A 276 34.12 -6.93 17.27
C PHE A 276 34.54 -5.52 16.80
N ASP A 277 35.71 -5.41 16.17
CA ASP A 277 36.15 -4.12 15.58
C ASP A 277 35.39 -3.80 14.31
N GLY A 278 34.29 -3.05 14.46
CA GLY A 278 33.42 -2.72 13.33
C GLY A 278 32.13 -2.09 13.73
N VAL A 279 31.18 -2.13 12.81
CA VAL A 279 29.89 -1.44 12.94
C VAL A 279 28.75 -2.45 12.91
N ALA A 280 27.83 -2.32 13.86
CA ALA A 280 26.55 -3.02 13.83
C ALA A 280 25.45 -2.15 13.20
N LEU A 281 24.77 -2.69 12.21
CA LEU A 281 23.61 -2.11 11.55
C LEU A 281 22.34 -2.72 12.14
N GLN A 282 21.55 -1.92 12.83
CA GLN A 282 20.35 -2.37 13.51
C GLN A 282 19.14 -1.59 13.02
N GLY A 283 18.05 -2.27 12.81
CA GLY A 283 16.80 -1.63 12.46
C GLY A 283 15.59 -2.50 12.79
N ALA A 284 14.51 -1.85 13.16
CA ALA A 284 13.23 -2.50 13.39
C ALA A 284 12.07 -1.54 13.13
N GLY A 285 10.93 -2.08 12.78
CA GLY A 285 9.73 -1.29 12.57
C GLY A 285 8.48 -2.13 12.54
N LYS A 286 7.35 -1.43 12.64
CA LYS A 286 6.02 -1.99 12.44
C LYS A 286 5.37 -1.34 11.24
N ALA A 287 4.55 -2.08 10.52
CA ALA A 287 3.81 -1.59 9.37
C ALA A 287 2.39 -2.17 9.35
N GLY A 288 1.54 -1.55 8.59
CA GLY A 288 0.19 -2.01 8.40
C GLY A 288 -0.45 -1.42 7.16
N GLU A 289 -1.54 -2.02 6.76
CA GLU A 289 -2.37 -1.59 5.65
C GLU A 289 -3.82 -1.49 6.11
N PHE A 290 -4.53 -0.54 5.54
CA PHE A 290 -5.95 -0.33 5.82
C PHE A 290 -6.72 -0.03 4.54
N ILE A 291 -7.88 -0.63 4.41
CA ILE A 291 -8.85 -0.34 3.37
C ILE A 291 -10.26 -0.26 3.99
N PRO A 292 -11.02 0.80 3.72
CA PRO A 292 -12.43 0.88 4.12
C PRO A 292 -13.24 -0.28 3.51
N ASN A 293 -14.22 -0.80 4.25
CA ASN A 293 -15.00 -1.96 3.78
C ASN A 293 -15.68 -1.72 2.42
N ASP A 294 -16.20 -0.51 2.19
CA ASP A 294 -16.81 -0.18 0.89
C ASP A 294 -15.80 -0.15 -0.25
N ASN A 295 -14.57 0.26 0.01
CA ASN A 295 -13.52 0.31 -1.00
C ASN A 295 -13.03 -1.09 -1.40
N LYS A 296 -13.24 -2.12 -0.60
CA LYS A 296 -12.91 -3.51 -0.96
C LYS A 296 -13.62 -3.94 -2.25
N LYS A 297 -14.81 -3.41 -2.53
CA LYS A 297 -15.54 -3.65 -3.78
C LYS A 297 -14.78 -3.15 -5.01
N ALA A 298 -13.92 -2.15 -4.84
CA ALA A 298 -13.09 -1.59 -5.91
C ALA A 298 -11.77 -2.36 -6.10
N VAL A 299 -11.63 -3.53 -5.51
CA VAL A 299 -10.47 -4.42 -5.62
C VAL A 299 -10.91 -5.79 -6.10
N VAL A 300 -10.35 -6.24 -7.20
CA VAL A 300 -10.66 -7.53 -7.83
C VAL A 300 -9.38 -8.33 -7.99
N LYS A 301 -9.39 -9.56 -7.54
CA LYS A 301 -8.32 -10.53 -7.82
C LYS A 301 -8.71 -11.46 -8.95
N VAL A 302 -7.74 -11.84 -9.75
CA VAL A 302 -7.90 -12.79 -10.84
C VAL A 302 -7.08 -14.03 -10.55
N THR A 303 -7.72 -15.19 -10.68
CA THR A 303 -7.08 -16.50 -10.50
C THR A 303 -7.07 -17.28 -11.79
N ILE A 304 -6.01 -18.05 -12.02
CA ILE A 304 -5.95 -19.00 -13.11
C ILE A 304 -6.50 -20.36 -12.64
N THR A 305 -7.37 -20.97 -13.45
CA THR A 305 -8.05 -22.23 -13.11
C THR A 305 -7.64 -23.39 -14.00
N GLY A 306 -6.76 -23.13 -14.99
CA GLY A 306 -6.22 -24.15 -15.90
C GLY A 306 -5.06 -24.93 -15.30
#